data_289b09a2edb54bd6bdc8359def62e210
#
_entry.id   289b09a2edb54bd6bdc8359def62e210
#
_cell.length_a   1.000
_cell.length_b   1.000
_cell.length_c   1.000
_cell.angle_alpha   90.00
_cell.angle_beta   90.00
_cell.angle_gamma   90.00
#
_symmetry.space_group_name_H-M   'P 1'
#
loop_
_entity.id
_entity.type
_entity.pdbx_description
1 polymer ?
#
loop_
_entity_poly.entity_id
_entity_poly.type
_entity_poly.pdbx_seq_one_letter_code
_entity_poly.pdbx_strand_id
1 'polypeptide(L)'
;MSVTHVIPFLFKYNMKRNINTAHLTKAFIESRISQEDIVSKYLNIPIETVQNCIEHNNLIKSVFRDDDTDGSMGITYNRKGRLKVRDFGGFGFFEDVYGVVAYVLSIAYERPISTDNKQDFYFILKHIYRTFADVIDNREHDYSTDDDIKNALFKSKDRKAIIEIVPRSWNKEDKRIWDKWNVNLGYLNTHFVIPVDQYYINRSSNPEPKYRYASKDPCYAYMLGQNRQGIYLIKLYFPLRNRHIDLKFITNCNVLEGLPNLELDDYDYIIITKSSKDRLSLGSHLTNKPLYGGAGKLLKIGVINLPSENYKLKDNEYEWIKKKLSVNGMILSFLDFDRTGREGAEYLLKTYSIPYLFITRGEFGLSDYECKDFADLHDKYTKDEIDKFIKETLSYVELRYRKENLYNSDAYYERLSDFNLPY
;
A
#
# COMPACT_ATOMS: atom_id res chain seq x y z
N MET A 1 -55.75 15.39 -2.17
CA MET A 1 -55.06 15.82 -0.94
C MET A 1 -55.02 14.66 0.02
N SER A 2 -53.94 13.98 0.09
CA SER A 2 -53.75 12.87 1.03
C SER A 2 -52.38 13.10 1.70
N VAL A 3 -52.44 13.46 2.98
CA VAL A 3 -51.30 13.74 3.83
C VAL A 3 -50.82 12.40 4.42
N THR A 4 -49.71 11.90 3.93
CA THR A 4 -49.01 10.74 4.52
C THR A 4 -48.22 11.20 5.76
N HIS A 5 -48.69 10.76 6.91
CA HIS A 5 -47.97 10.92 8.19
C HIS A 5 -46.70 10.07 8.18
N VAL A 6 -45.56 10.76 8.23
CA VAL A 6 -44.29 10.14 8.57
C VAL A 6 -44.26 9.97 10.10
N ILE A 7 -44.26 8.73 10.55
CA ILE A 7 -44.09 8.38 11.97
C ILE A 7 -42.58 8.38 12.24
N PRO A 8 -42.07 9.21 13.16
CA PRO A 8 -40.68 9.11 13.58
C PRO A 8 -40.53 7.89 14.49
N PHE A 9 -39.69 6.94 14.08
CA PHE A 9 -39.24 5.85 14.94
C PHE A 9 -38.39 6.44 16.08
N LEU A 10 -39.02 6.70 17.19
CA LEU A 10 -38.37 6.96 18.48
C LEU A 10 -37.79 5.64 19.01
N PHE A 11 -36.50 5.41 18.76
CA PHE A 11 -35.76 4.40 19.51
C PHE A 11 -35.78 4.80 21.01
N LYS A 12 -36.64 4.15 21.77
CA LYS A 12 -36.59 4.18 23.23
C LYS A 12 -35.29 3.49 23.69
N TYR A 13 -34.27 4.30 23.91
CA TYR A 13 -33.10 3.88 24.68
C TYR A 13 -33.58 3.59 26.13
N ASN A 14 -33.70 2.32 26.48
CA ASN A 14 -33.84 1.89 27.86
C ASN A 14 -32.50 2.10 28.57
N MET A 15 -32.20 3.35 28.97
CA MET A 15 -31.18 3.65 29.95
C MET A 15 -31.71 3.31 31.34
N LYS A 16 -31.50 2.11 31.78
CA LYS A 16 -31.59 1.78 33.22
C LYS A 16 -30.54 0.76 33.58
N ARG A 17 -29.37 1.28 33.99
CA ARG A 17 -28.60 0.81 35.16
C ARG A 17 -27.48 1.82 35.35
N ASN A 18 -27.53 2.54 36.46
CA ASN A 18 -26.46 3.46 36.88
C ASN A 18 -25.17 2.65 37.09
N ILE A 19 -24.32 2.65 36.08
CA ILE A 19 -22.92 2.25 36.20
C ILE A 19 -22.31 3.36 37.07
N ASN A 20 -21.71 3.02 38.21
CA ASN A 20 -20.91 3.98 38.94
C ASN A 20 -19.64 4.30 38.15
N THR A 21 -19.74 5.26 37.25
CA THR A 21 -18.72 5.59 36.21
C THR A 21 -17.65 6.52 36.75
N ALA A 22 -17.69 6.90 38.04
CA ALA A 22 -16.75 7.83 38.67
C ALA A 22 -15.27 7.33 38.61
N HIS A 23 -15.06 6.04 38.36
CA HIS A 23 -13.72 5.41 38.32
C HIS A 23 -13.34 4.79 36.97
N LEU A 24 -14.13 5.02 35.91
CA LEU A 24 -13.84 4.44 34.61
C LEU A 24 -12.68 5.18 33.93
N THR A 25 -11.48 4.66 34.09
CA THR A 25 -10.24 5.19 33.52
C THR A 25 -9.57 4.16 32.65
N LYS A 26 -8.66 4.62 31.78
CA LYS A 26 -7.79 3.74 31.00
C LYS A 26 -7.06 2.73 31.88
N ALA A 27 -6.44 3.19 32.98
CA ALA A 27 -5.71 2.33 33.90
C ALA A 27 -6.63 1.27 34.55
N PHE A 28 -7.87 1.61 34.83
CA PHE A 28 -8.85 0.66 35.34
C PHE A 28 -9.11 -0.46 34.32
N ILE A 29 -9.36 -0.14 33.04
CA ILE A 29 -9.58 -1.13 31.98
C ILE A 29 -8.34 -2.01 31.83
N GLU A 30 -7.16 -1.41 31.67
CA GLU A 30 -5.90 -2.13 31.46
C GLU A 30 -5.47 -3.01 32.63
N SER A 31 -5.98 -2.75 33.85
CA SER A 31 -5.76 -3.61 35.01
C SER A 31 -6.64 -4.86 35.03
N ARG A 32 -7.64 -4.95 34.19
CA ARG A 32 -8.65 -6.02 34.17
C ARG A 32 -8.71 -6.82 32.89
N ILE A 33 -8.43 -6.17 31.76
CA ILE A 33 -8.51 -6.77 30.43
C ILE A 33 -7.20 -6.49 29.70
N SER A 34 -6.65 -7.52 29.06
CA SER A 34 -5.44 -7.39 28.25
C SER A 34 -5.71 -6.60 26.97
N GLN A 35 -4.66 -6.01 26.41
CA GLN A 35 -4.77 -5.31 25.13
C GLN A 35 -5.12 -6.29 24.00
N GLU A 36 -4.62 -7.51 24.08
CA GLU A 36 -4.88 -8.61 23.15
C GLU A 36 -6.37 -9.00 23.15
N ASP A 37 -6.99 -9.14 24.34
CA ASP A 37 -8.41 -9.48 24.44
C ASP A 37 -9.28 -8.40 23.82
N ILE A 38 -8.96 -7.13 24.07
CA ILE A 38 -9.70 -6.01 23.48
C ILE A 38 -9.57 -6.06 21.95
N VAL A 39 -8.35 -6.21 21.42
CA VAL A 39 -8.13 -6.28 19.95
C VAL A 39 -8.83 -7.50 19.35
N SER A 40 -8.69 -8.69 19.96
CA SER A 40 -9.36 -9.92 19.53
C SER A 40 -10.88 -9.69 19.42
N LYS A 41 -11.50 -9.12 20.44
CA LYS A 41 -12.93 -8.86 20.48
C LYS A 41 -13.41 -7.87 19.44
N TYR A 42 -12.72 -6.71 19.33
CA TYR A 42 -13.14 -5.63 18.41
C TYR A 42 -12.79 -5.89 16.94
N LEU A 43 -11.81 -6.73 16.68
CA LEU A 43 -11.53 -7.23 15.31
C LEU A 43 -12.31 -8.51 14.99
N ASN A 44 -12.99 -9.10 15.97
CA ASN A 44 -13.72 -10.38 15.86
C ASN A 44 -12.82 -11.50 15.28
N ILE A 45 -11.63 -11.62 15.83
CA ILE A 45 -10.63 -12.67 15.48
C ILE A 45 -10.28 -13.47 16.74
N PRO A 46 -9.92 -14.76 16.61
CA PRO A 46 -9.50 -15.58 17.75
C PRO A 46 -8.29 -14.98 18.47
N ILE A 47 -8.24 -15.12 19.79
CA ILE A 47 -7.12 -14.60 20.61
C ILE A 47 -5.79 -15.28 20.21
N GLU A 48 -5.83 -16.54 19.86
CA GLU A 48 -4.66 -17.29 19.39
C GLU A 48 -4.08 -16.70 18.09
N THR A 49 -4.95 -16.14 17.24
CA THR A 49 -4.53 -15.43 16.02
C THR A 49 -3.80 -14.13 16.36
N VAL A 50 -4.29 -13.39 17.35
CA VAL A 50 -3.62 -12.16 17.84
C VAL A 50 -2.25 -12.50 18.41
N GLN A 51 -2.17 -13.53 19.26
CA GLN A 51 -0.92 -13.99 19.88
C GLN A 51 0.08 -14.46 18.82
N ASN A 52 -0.36 -15.22 17.84
CA ASN A 52 0.47 -15.69 16.73
C ASN A 52 1.04 -14.52 15.89
N CYS A 53 0.24 -13.49 15.63
CA CYS A 53 0.74 -12.27 14.97
C CYS A 53 1.84 -11.58 15.78
N ILE A 54 1.69 -11.52 17.11
CA ILE A 54 2.65 -10.85 18.00
C ILE A 54 3.96 -11.64 18.07
N GLU A 55 3.88 -12.95 18.25
CA GLU A 55 5.06 -13.82 18.46
C GLU A 55 5.88 -14.01 17.18
N HIS A 56 5.22 -14.17 16.04
CA HIS A 56 5.88 -14.54 14.78
C HIS A 56 5.90 -13.43 13.74
N ASN A 57 5.36 -12.23 14.05
CA ASN A 57 5.16 -11.13 13.09
C ASN A 57 4.38 -11.54 11.82
N ASN A 58 3.49 -12.50 11.95
CA ASN A 58 2.67 -12.97 10.85
C ASN A 58 1.61 -11.92 10.48
N LEU A 59 1.33 -11.81 9.19
CA LEU A 59 0.24 -11.01 8.69
C LEU A 59 -1.01 -11.86 8.52
N ILE A 60 -2.17 -11.28 8.84
CA ILE A 60 -3.48 -11.88 8.62
C ILE A 60 -4.26 -11.08 7.58
N LYS A 61 -5.32 -11.66 7.04
CA LYS A 61 -6.24 -10.93 6.16
C LYS A 61 -6.89 -9.79 6.92
N SER A 62 -7.00 -8.63 6.28
CA SER A 62 -7.66 -7.48 6.88
C SER A 62 -9.13 -7.80 7.20
N VAL A 63 -9.56 -7.48 8.41
CA VAL A 63 -10.97 -7.60 8.79
C VAL A 63 -11.82 -6.43 8.29
N PHE A 64 -11.16 -5.39 7.77
CA PHE A 64 -11.80 -4.15 7.33
C PHE A 64 -12.10 -4.11 5.84
N ARG A 65 -11.63 -5.09 5.04
CA ARG A 65 -11.79 -5.15 3.58
C ARG A 65 -11.81 -6.59 3.08
N ASP A 66 -12.54 -6.82 2.00
CA ASP A 66 -12.67 -8.15 1.37
C ASP A 66 -11.65 -8.41 0.24
N ASP A 67 -10.91 -7.39 -0.21
CA ASP A 67 -9.94 -7.49 -1.30
C ASP A 67 -8.55 -7.95 -0.86
N ASP A 68 -8.37 -8.28 0.41
CA ASP A 68 -7.11 -8.79 0.96
C ASP A 68 -6.99 -10.31 0.77
N THR A 69 -6.22 -10.73 -0.24
CA THR A 69 -6.05 -12.14 -0.59
C THR A 69 -4.94 -12.83 0.19
N ASP A 70 -3.84 -12.12 0.45
CA ASP A 70 -2.58 -12.70 0.93
C ASP A 70 -2.23 -12.33 2.39
N GLY A 71 -3.07 -11.52 3.02
CA GLY A 71 -2.83 -10.99 4.36
C GLY A 71 -1.97 -9.74 4.36
N SER A 72 -2.52 -8.67 4.92
CA SER A 72 -1.84 -7.38 5.01
C SER A 72 -2.04 -6.66 6.35
N MET A 73 -2.70 -7.30 7.31
CA MET A 73 -2.90 -6.73 8.63
C MET A 73 -1.96 -7.37 9.64
N GLY A 74 -1.15 -6.54 10.30
CA GLY A 74 -0.23 -6.95 11.37
C GLY A 74 -0.64 -6.42 12.73
N ILE A 75 -0.35 -7.19 13.77
CA ILE A 75 -0.60 -6.86 15.18
C ILE A 75 0.71 -7.05 15.95
N THR A 76 1.24 -5.98 16.52
CA THR A 76 2.55 -6.02 17.20
C THR A 76 2.62 -5.04 18.36
N TYR A 77 3.46 -5.31 19.34
CA TYR A 77 3.80 -4.35 20.38
C TYR A 77 4.82 -3.33 19.90
N ASN A 78 4.59 -2.06 20.22
CA ASN A 78 5.62 -1.04 20.07
C ASN A 78 6.61 -1.06 21.24
N ARG A 79 7.70 -0.29 21.13
CA ARG A 79 8.74 -0.19 22.18
C ARG A 79 8.24 0.31 23.55
N LYS A 80 7.03 0.88 23.61
CA LYS A 80 6.40 1.38 24.84
C LYS A 80 5.39 0.39 25.42
N GLY A 81 5.36 -0.88 24.95
CA GLY A 81 4.44 -1.91 25.42
C GLY A 81 2.98 -1.64 25.04
N ARG A 82 2.72 -0.88 23.97
CA ARG A 82 1.38 -0.67 23.46
C ARG A 82 1.16 -1.51 22.20
N LEU A 83 0.07 -2.28 22.22
CA LEU A 83 -0.34 -3.06 21.06
C LEU A 83 -0.81 -2.13 19.95
N LYS A 84 -0.30 -2.39 18.74
CA LYS A 84 -0.62 -1.66 17.52
C LYS A 84 -1.18 -2.60 16.48
N VAL A 85 -2.23 -2.16 15.80
CA VAL A 85 -2.80 -2.82 14.63
C VAL A 85 -2.51 -1.98 13.42
N ARG A 86 -1.96 -2.61 12.37
CA ARG A 86 -1.59 -1.95 11.13
C ARG A 86 -2.14 -2.73 9.94
N ASP A 87 -2.91 -2.07 9.07
CA ASP A 87 -3.29 -2.61 7.77
C ASP A 87 -2.41 -1.99 6.68
N PHE A 88 -1.50 -2.79 6.13
CA PHE A 88 -0.52 -2.35 5.11
C PHE A 88 -1.15 -2.18 3.73
N GLY A 89 -2.24 -2.87 3.44
CA GLY A 89 -2.94 -2.82 2.15
C GLY A 89 -4.13 -1.87 2.14
N GLY A 90 -4.48 -1.28 3.29
CA GLY A 90 -5.62 -0.39 3.44
C GLY A 90 -5.26 1.09 3.33
N PHE A 91 -6.19 1.91 3.74
CA PHE A 91 -6.12 3.37 3.73
C PHE A 91 -5.25 3.98 4.86
N GLY A 92 -4.18 3.28 5.24
CA GLY A 92 -3.26 3.76 6.27
C GLY A 92 -3.76 3.54 7.69
N PHE A 93 -4.50 2.47 7.94
CA PHE A 93 -4.92 2.11 9.29
C PHE A 93 -3.69 1.73 10.12
N PHE A 94 -3.40 2.53 11.14
CA PHE A 94 -2.32 2.30 12.08
C PHE A 94 -2.70 2.88 13.44
N GLU A 95 -3.31 2.06 14.29
CA GLU A 95 -3.89 2.52 15.54
C GLU A 95 -3.43 1.67 16.73
N ASP A 96 -3.52 2.25 17.94
CA ASP A 96 -3.45 1.45 19.16
C ASP A 96 -4.82 0.85 19.50
N VAL A 97 -4.87 0.10 20.57
CA VAL A 97 -6.09 -0.60 21.03
C VAL A 97 -7.31 0.31 21.08
N TYR A 98 -7.16 1.51 21.64
CA TYR A 98 -8.27 2.47 21.77
C TYR A 98 -8.63 3.12 20.43
N GLY A 99 -7.66 3.31 19.55
CA GLY A 99 -7.91 3.76 18.19
C GLY A 99 -8.65 2.70 17.35
N VAL A 100 -8.35 1.41 17.55
CA VAL A 100 -9.12 0.30 16.95
C VAL A 100 -10.58 0.37 17.42
N VAL A 101 -10.82 0.49 18.72
CA VAL A 101 -12.17 0.62 19.26
C VAL A 101 -12.87 1.86 18.72
N ALA A 102 -12.21 3.01 18.71
CA ALA A 102 -12.74 4.25 18.15
C ALA A 102 -13.18 4.08 16.68
N TYR A 103 -12.37 3.41 15.87
CA TYR A 103 -12.66 3.14 14.47
C TYR A 103 -13.92 2.26 14.32
N VAL A 104 -13.99 1.14 15.03
CA VAL A 104 -15.14 0.24 14.99
C VAL A 104 -16.41 0.96 15.45
N LEU A 105 -16.36 1.71 16.53
CA LEU A 105 -17.51 2.46 17.05
C LEU A 105 -17.92 3.62 16.13
N SER A 106 -16.96 4.25 15.42
CA SER A 106 -17.28 5.28 14.42
C SER A 106 -18.15 4.73 13.30
N ILE A 107 -17.91 3.46 12.92
CA ILE A 107 -18.71 2.77 11.89
C ILE A 107 -20.05 2.33 12.46
N ALA A 108 -20.06 1.74 13.66
CA ALA A 108 -21.29 1.27 14.31
C ALA A 108 -22.30 2.40 14.52
N TYR A 109 -21.83 3.55 15.00
CA TYR A 109 -22.67 4.69 15.36
C TYR A 109 -22.75 5.79 14.30
N GLU A 110 -22.15 5.56 13.12
CA GLU A 110 -22.18 6.45 11.94
C GLU A 110 -21.79 7.90 12.25
N ARG A 111 -20.88 8.09 13.21
CA ARG A 111 -20.30 9.38 13.59
C ARG A 111 -18.82 9.28 13.90
N PRO A 112 -18.04 10.34 13.75
CA PRO A 112 -16.65 10.38 14.18
C PRO A 112 -16.55 10.15 15.70
N ILE A 113 -15.67 9.22 16.09
CA ILE A 113 -15.29 8.97 17.47
C ILE A 113 -13.78 9.02 17.55
N SER A 114 -13.23 9.92 18.39
CA SER A 114 -11.79 10.19 18.45
C SER A 114 -11.23 9.92 19.85
N THR A 115 -10.06 9.33 19.90
CA THR A 115 -9.31 9.15 21.16
C THR A 115 -8.82 10.45 21.76
N ASP A 116 -8.72 11.53 20.96
CA ASP A 116 -8.28 12.86 21.40
C ASP A 116 -9.39 13.69 22.04
N ASN A 117 -10.65 13.32 21.78
CA ASN A 117 -11.81 13.96 22.40
C ASN A 117 -12.16 13.27 23.73
N LYS A 118 -12.20 14.02 24.82
CA LYS A 118 -12.46 13.45 26.15
C LYS A 118 -13.81 12.74 26.27
N GLN A 119 -14.87 13.26 25.64
CA GLN A 119 -16.21 12.66 25.68
C GLN A 119 -16.23 11.36 24.87
N ASP A 120 -15.62 11.35 23.69
CA ASP A 120 -15.50 10.16 22.87
C ASP A 120 -14.60 9.12 23.53
N PHE A 121 -13.49 9.55 24.14
CA PHE A 121 -12.61 8.62 24.86
C PHE A 121 -13.34 7.96 26.05
N TYR A 122 -14.12 8.74 26.78
CA TYR A 122 -14.97 8.18 27.81
C TYR A 122 -16.02 7.20 27.26
N PHE A 123 -16.61 7.52 26.10
CA PHE A 123 -17.54 6.62 25.41
C PHE A 123 -16.86 5.32 25.01
N ILE A 124 -15.62 5.37 24.48
CA ILE A 124 -14.79 4.20 24.17
C ILE A 124 -14.59 3.33 25.40
N LEU A 125 -14.15 3.91 26.52
CA LEU A 125 -13.94 3.18 27.78
C LEU A 125 -15.24 2.53 28.29
N LYS A 126 -16.36 3.25 28.22
CA LYS A 126 -17.67 2.73 28.60
C LYS A 126 -18.13 1.56 27.72
N HIS A 127 -17.85 1.62 26.43
CA HIS A 127 -18.19 0.53 25.52
C HIS A 127 -17.32 -0.70 25.81
N ILE A 128 -15.99 -0.55 26.00
CA ILE A 128 -15.12 -1.64 26.42
C ILE A 128 -15.60 -2.26 27.73
N TYR A 129 -15.90 -1.43 28.72
CA TYR A 129 -16.40 -1.92 30.02
C TYR A 129 -17.71 -2.75 29.87
N ARG A 130 -18.64 -2.33 29.02
CA ARG A 130 -19.88 -3.08 28.76
C ARG A 130 -19.60 -4.39 28.01
N THR A 131 -18.70 -4.37 27.05
CA THR A 131 -18.30 -5.54 26.26
C THR A 131 -17.67 -6.64 27.11
N PHE A 132 -16.98 -6.26 28.18
CA PHE A 132 -16.28 -7.18 29.10
C PHE A 132 -16.86 -7.16 30.51
N ALA A 133 -18.15 -6.84 30.67
CA ALA A 133 -18.79 -6.71 31.99
C ALA A 133 -18.80 -8.01 32.77
N ASP A 134 -18.88 -9.14 32.09
CA ASP A 134 -18.78 -10.49 32.67
C ASP A 134 -17.41 -10.76 33.28
N VAL A 135 -16.32 -10.33 32.61
CA VAL A 135 -14.94 -10.50 33.08
C VAL A 135 -14.59 -9.47 34.18
N ILE A 136 -15.04 -8.21 34.03
CA ILE A 136 -14.65 -7.12 34.94
C ILE A 136 -15.41 -7.20 36.27
N ASP A 137 -16.72 -7.43 36.24
CA ASP A 137 -17.63 -7.32 37.39
C ASP A 137 -18.49 -8.57 37.59
N ASN A 138 -18.26 -9.69 36.92
CA ASN A 138 -19.11 -10.89 36.94
C ASN A 138 -20.62 -10.59 36.65
N ARG A 139 -20.86 -9.65 35.71
CA ARG A 139 -22.22 -9.31 35.27
C ARG A 139 -22.60 -10.12 34.05
N GLU A 140 -23.89 -10.14 33.73
CA GLU A 140 -24.34 -10.71 32.45
C GLU A 140 -23.69 -9.99 31.27
N HIS A 141 -23.27 -10.77 30.27
CA HIS A 141 -22.70 -10.26 29.02
C HIS A 141 -23.70 -9.37 28.28
N ASP A 142 -23.23 -8.21 27.79
CA ASP A 142 -24.04 -7.29 27.00
C ASP A 142 -23.93 -7.61 25.49
N TYR A 143 -24.76 -8.53 25.01
CA TYR A 143 -24.76 -8.96 23.60
C TYR A 143 -24.99 -7.82 22.60
N SER A 144 -25.57 -6.69 23.02
CA SER A 144 -25.74 -5.54 22.11
C SER A 144 -24.42 -4.97 21.62
N THR A 145 -23.35 -5.08 22.43
CA THR A 145 -22.02 -4.63 22.03
C THR A 145 -21.39 -5.55 20.98
N ASP A 146 -21.71 -6.84 21.01
CA ASP A 146 -21.25 -7.80 20.00
C ASP A 146 -21.89 -7.53 18.65
N ASP A 147 -23.19 -7.18 18.65
CA ASP A 147 -23.90 -6.81 17.44
C ASP A 147 -23.36 -5.51 16.84
N ASP A 148 -23.06 -4.52 17.68
CA ASP A 148 -22.41 -3.27 17.26
C ASP A 148 -21.08 -3.56 16.56
N ILE A 149 -20.24 -4.42 17.15
CA ILE A 149 -18.92 -4.79 16.59
C ILE A 149 -19.08 -5.54 15.26
N LYS A 150 -19.91 -6.61 15.23
CA LYS A 150 -20.11 -7.42 14.02
C LYS A 150 -20.67 -6.59 12.86
N ASN A 151 -21.69 -5.77 13.12
CA ASN A 151 -22.28 -4.90 12.13
C ASN A 151 -21.29 -3.84 11.61
N ALA A 152 -20.45 -3.29 12.49
CA ALA A 152 -19.41 -2.35 12.10
C ALA A 152 -18.39 -3.00 11.18
N LEU A 153 -17.89 -4.19 11.52
CA LEU A 153 -16.93 -4.92 10.69
C LEU A 153 -17.52 -5.32 9.33
N PHE A 154 -18.77 -5.75 9.30
CA PHE A 154 -19.48 -6.02 8.04
C PHE A 154 -19.57 -4.75 7.18
N LYS A 155 -20.05 -3.64 7.75
CA LYS A 155 -20.13 -2.35 7.05
C LYS A 155 -18.76 -1.81 6.62
N SER A 156 -17.68 -2.10 7.35
CA SER A 156 -16.33 -1.62 7.01
C SER A 156 -15.83 -2.19 5.69
N LYS A 157 -16.19 -3.42 5.37
CA LYS A 157 -15.78 -4.12 4.15
C LYS A 157 -16.29 -3.46 2.88
N ASP A 158 -17.47 -2.86 2.94
CA ASP A 158 -18.07 -2.12 1.81
C ASP A 158 -17.53 -0.68 1.69
N ARG A 159 -16.83 -0.18 2.71
CA ARG A 159 -16.32 1.20 2.74
C ARG A 159 -14.97 1.30 2.04
N LYS A 160 -15.00 1.81 0.82
CA LYS A 160 -13.76 2.28 0.17
C LYS A 160 -13.35 3.61 0.79
N ALA A 161 -12.10 3.68 1.26
CA ALA A 161 -11.56 4.95 1.76
C ALA A 161 -11.52 5.99 0.64
N ILE A 162 -12.04 7.17 0.91
CA ILE A 162 -11.93 8.33 0.04
C ILE A 162 -10.75 9.16 0.56
N ILE A 163 -9.69 9.24 -0.25
CA ILE A 163 -8.56 10.11 0.02
C ILE A 163 -8.77 11.40 -0.76
N GLU A 164 -8.75 12.54 -0.05
CA GLU A 164 -8.80 13.87 -0.62
C GLU A 164 -7.50 14.59 -0.29
N ILE A 165 -6.96 15.32 -1.26
CA ILE A 165 -5.72 16.08 -1.08
C ILE A 165 -5.93 17.57 -1.31
N VAL A 166 -5.20 18.40 -0.58
CA VAL A 166 -4.97 19.80 -0.91
C VAL A 166 -3.55 19.88 -1.47
N PRO A 167 -3.39 20.25 -2.75
CA PRO A 167 -2.08 20.37 -3.36
C PRO A 167 -1.35 21.63 -2.85
N ARG A 168 -0.03 21.61 -2.96
CA ARG A 168 0.84 22.79 -2.80
C ARG A 168 1.74 22.96 -4.02
N SER A 169 2.43 24.07 -4.09
CA SER A 169 3.48 24.28 -5.08
C SER A 169 4.73 23.46 -4.74
N TRP A 170 5.46 23.04 -5.78
CA TRP A 170 6.78 22.44 -5.65
C TRP A 170 7.76 23.44 -5.01
N ASN A 171 8.68 22.93 -4.20
CA ASN A 171 9.71 23.74 -3.55
C ASN A 171 11.12 23.15 -3.74
N LYS A 172 12.14 23.81 -3.18
CA LYS A 172 13.54 23.40 -3.32
C LYS A 172 13.85 22.05 -2.64
N GLU A 173 13.16 21.74 -1.54
CA GLU A 173 13.35 20.47 -0.85
C GLU A 173 12.78 19.30 -1.67
N ASP A 174 11.63 19.52 -2.31
CA ASP A 174 11.06 18.52 -3.21
C ASP A 174 12.04 18.20 -4.35
N LYS A 175 12.59 19.26 -4.97
CA LYS A 175 13.60 19.10 -6.03
C LYS A 175 14.79 18.28 -5.51
N ARG A 176 15.33 18.61 -4.34
CA ARG A 176 16.46 17.90 -3.73
C ARG A 176 16.16 16.42 -3.49
N ILE A 177 14.93 16.09 -3.07
CA ILE A 177 14.51 14.71 -2.83
C ILE A 177 14.47 13.93 -4.13
N TRP A 178 13.84 14.45 -5.17
CA TRP A 178 13.64 13.74 -6.43
C TRP A 178 14.88 13.75 -7.35
N ASP A 179 15.73 14.75 -7.26
CA ASP A 179 17.01 14.80 -7.98
C ASP A 179 17.93 13.62 -7.63
N LYS A 180 17.83 13.08 -6.39
CA LYS A 180 18.59 11.87 -5.99
C LYS A 180 18.32 10.67 -6.90
N TRP A 181 17.10 10.56 -7.41
CA TRP A 181 16.68 9.49 -8.30
C TRP A 181 16.62 9.92 -9.76
N ASN A 182 17.28 11.04 -10.10
CA ASN A 182 17.29 11.62 -11.44
C ASN A 182 15.90 11.91 -12.01
N VAL A 183 14.95 12.32 -11.14
CA VAL A 183 13.59 12.68 -11.55
C VAL A 183 13.37 14.18 -11.39
N ASN A 184 13.16 14.88 -12.51
CA ASN A 184 12.87 16.31 -12.45
C ASN A 184 11.38 16.60 -12.19
N LEU A 185 11.08 17.80 -11.69
CA LEU A 185 9.72 18.18 -11.32
C LEU A 185 8.75 18.22 -12.52
N GLY A 186 9.25 18.56 -13.72
CA GLY A 186 8.44 18.52 -14.93
C GLY A 186 7.98 17.11 -15.26
N TYR A 187 8.87 16.12 -15.14
CA TYR A 187 8.55 14.72 -15.33
C TYR A 187 7.51 14.22 -14.30
N LEU A 188 7.64 14.64 -13.04
CA LEU A 188 6.66 14.32 -12.01
C LEU A 188 5.26 14.83 -12.36
N ASN A 189 5.16 16.08 -12.83
CA ASN A 189 3.88 16.67 -13.25
C ASN A 189 3.22 15.88 -14.39
N THR A 190 3.99 15.52 -15.41
CA THR A 190 3.46 14.71 -16.54
C THR A 190 3.08 13.29 -16.14
N HIS A 191 3.58 12.82 -14.98
CA HIS A 191 3.26 11.51 -14.41
C HIS A 191 2.28 11.60 -13.23
N PHE A 192 1.54 12.73 -13.16
CA PHE A 192 0.46 12.94 -12.19
C PHE A 192 0.90 12.78 -10.74
N VAL A 193 2.13 13.20 -10.43
CA VAL A 193 2.63 13.29 -9.05
C VAL A 193 2.41 14.70 -8.54
N ILE A 194 1.78 14.83 -7.38
CA ILE A 194 1.36 16.11 -6.81
C ILE A 194 1.95 16.26 -5.41
N PRO A 195 2.66 17.37 -5.09
CA PRO A 195 3.08 17.65 -3.73
C PRO A 195 1.87 18.06 -2.88
N VAL A 196 1.74 17.46 -1.69
CA VAL A 196 0.57 17.57 -0.83
C VAL A 196 0.81 18.55 0.31
N ASP A 197 -0.13 19.49 0.50
CA ASP A 197 -0.21 20.35 1.68
C ASP A 197 -0.96 19.66 2.81
N GLN A 198 -2.14 19.12 2.50
CA GLN A 198 -2.98 18.41 3.44
C GLN A 198 -3.61 17.19 2.77
N TYR A 199 -3.86 16.13 3.53
CA TYR A 199 -4.77 15.09 3.07
C TYR A 199 -5.80 14.73 4.14
N TYR A 200 -6.91 14.20 3.67
CA TYR A 200 -8.05 13.76 4.46
C TYR A 200 -8.39 12.32 4.09
N ILE A 201 -8.92 11.59 5.04
CA ILE A 201 -9.52 10.26 4.81
C ILE A 201 -10.98 10.34 5.24
N ASN A 202 -11.89 10.09 4.30
CA ASN A 202 -13.34 10.20 4.51
C ASN A 202 -13.73 11.55 5.13
N ARG A 203 -13.35 12.65 4.48
CA ARG A 203 -13.47 14.03 4.99
C ARG A 203 -14.88 14.40 5.43
N SER A 204 -15.92 13.87 4.75
CA SER A 204 -17.32 14.09 5.12
C SER A 204 -17.64 13.65 6.55
N SER A 205 -16.99 12.57 7.03
CA SER A 205 -17.13 12.05 8.40
C SER A 205 -15.95 12.41 9.31
N ASN A 206 -14.79 12.78 8.75
CA ASN A 206 -13.59 13.19 9.46
C ASN A 206 -13.06 14.52 8.88
N PRO A 207 -13.60 15.67 9.28
CA PRO A 207 -13.29 16.96 8.67
C PRO A 207 -11.85 17.44 8.93
N GLU A 208 -11.20 16.93 9.97
CA GLU A 208 -9.82 17.28 10.29
C GLU A 208 -8.81 16.59 9.36
N PRO A 209 -7.80 17.30 8.86
CA PRO A 209 -6.77 16.69 8.04
C PRO A 209 -5.94 15.68 8.84
N LYS A 210 -5.69 14.52 8.24
CA LYS A 210 -4.80 13.51 8.80
C LYS A 210 -3.33 13.90 8.68
N TYR A 211 -3.03 14.87 7.85
CA TYR A 211 -1.69 15.36 7.59
C TYR A 211 -1.71 16.84 7.23
N ARG A 212 -0.70 17.56 7.67
CA ARG A 212 -0.35 18.92 7.22
C ARG A 212 1.12 18.95 6.86
N TYR A 213 1.47 19.60 5.77
CA TYR A 213 2.83 19.67 5.27
C TYR A 213 3.82 20.13 6.33
N ALA A 214 4.92 19.38 6.40
CA ALA A 214 6.12 19.76 7.14
C ALA A 214 7.35 19.43 6.29
N SER A 215 8.34 20.32 6.25
CA SER A 215 9.56 20.12 5.44
C SER A 215 10.33 18.84 5.80
N LYS A 216 10.23 18.38 7.04
CA LYS A 216 10.85 17.14 7.53
C LYS A 216 10.02 15.88 7.23
N ASP A 217 8.78 16.04 6.78
CA ASP A 217 7.87 14.91 6.46
C ASP A 217 7.06 15.24 5.20
N PRO A 218 7.70 15.44 4.02
CA PRO A 218 7.01 15.75 2.77
C PRO A 218 6.15 14.57 2.32
N CYS A 219 4.99 14.91 1.74
CA CYS A 219 4.05 13.96 1.17
C CYS A 219 3.83 14.26 -0.32
N TYR A 220 3.78 13.21 -1.13
CA TYR A 220 3.43 13.26 -2.55
C TYR A 220 2.26 12.33 -2.84
N ALA A 221 1.32 12.78 -3.65
CA ALA A 221 0.21 11.97 -4.13
C ALA A 221 0.48 11.49 -5.56
N TYR A 222 0.42 10.20 -5.78
CA TYR A 222 0.34 9.59 -7.10
C TYR A 222 -1.13 9.47 -7.47
N MET A 223 -1.55 10.20 -8.52
CA MET A 223 -2.91 10.14 -9.04
C MET A 223 -3.00 8.99 -10.05
N LEU A 224 -3.66 7.91 -9.68
CA LEU A 224 -3.68 6.67 -10.45
C LEU A 224 -4.91 6.52 -11.34
N GLY A 225 -5.79 7.53 -11.38
CA GLY A 225 -7.01 7.56 -12.16
C GLY A 225 -8.25 7.74 -11.29
N GLN A 226 -9.39 7.30 -11.82
CA GLN A 226 -10.68 7.29 -11.11
C GLN A 226 -11.34 5.91 -11.26
N ASN A 227 -12.09 5.51 -10.24
CA ASN A 227 -12.94 4.35 -10.35
C ASN A 227 -14.25 4.67 -11.09
N ARG A 228 -15.10 3.66 -11.31
CA ARG A 228 -16.39 3.82 -12.00
C ARG A 228 -17.37 4.78 -11.29
N GLN A 229 -17.13 5.08 -10.02
CA GLN A 229 -17.95 6.00 -9.21
C GLN A 229 -17.37 7.43 -9.20
N GLY A 230 -16.32 7.70 -9.98
CA GLY A 230 -15.65 9.00 -10.04
C GLY A 230 -14.73 9.30 -8.84
N ILE A 231 -14.49 8.31 -7.96
CA ILE A 231 -13.57 8.47 -6.81
C ILE A 231 -12.14 8.37 -7.33
N TYR A 232 -11.31 9.34 -6.98
CA TYR A 232 -9.90 9.31 -7.32
C TYR A 232 -9.17 8.16 -6.62
N LEU A 233 -8.37 7.46 -7.41
CA LEU A 233 -7.45 6.42 -6.96
C LEU A 233 -6.12 7.08 -6.64
N ILE A 234 -5.76 7.10 -5.38
CA ILE A 234 -4.62 7.88 -4.87
C ILE A 234 -3.72 6.98 -4.02
N LYS A 235 -2.41 7.12 -4.26
CA LYS A 235 -1.38 6.58 -3.38
C LYS A 235 -0.54 7.73 -2.85
N LEU A 236 -0.53 7.93 -1.55
CA LEU A 236 0.31 8.90 -0.85
C LEU A 236 1.66 8.28 -0.54
N TYR A 237 2.73 9.03 -0.73
CA TYR A 237 4.11 8.62 -0.48
C TYR A 237 4.84 9.61 0.41
N PHE A 238 5.50 9.08 1.44
CA PHE A 238 6.31 9.81 2.42
C PHE A 238 7.77 9.35 2.34
N PRO A 239 8.61 9.96 1.51
CA PRO A 239 9.96 9.45 1.22
C PRO A 239 10.87 9.40 2.44
N LEU A 240 10.70 10.33 3.39
CA LEU A 240 11.58 10.48 4.55
C LEU A 240 11.12 9.68 5.78
N ARG A 241 9.93 9.06 5.76
CA ARG A 241 9.44 8.24 6.86
C ARG A 241 10.18 6.91 6.97
N ASN A 242 10.45 6.50 8.19
CA ASN A 242 10.98 5.18 8.47
C ASN A 242 9.85 4.15 8.52
N ARG A 243 9.85 3.18 7.60
CA ARG A 243 8.82 2.13 7.49
C ARG A 243 8.59 1.31 8.76
N HIS A 244 9.57 1.25 9.67
CA HIS A 244 9.46 0.52 10.94
C HIS A 244 8.77 1.33 12.04
N ILE A 245 8.60 2.64 11.85
CA ILE A 245 8.05 3.56 12.84
C ILE A 245 6.71 4.12 12.36
N ASP A 246 6.58 4.42 11.06
CA ASP A 246 5.45 5.11 10.49
C ASP A 246 5.09 4.57 9.09
N LEU A 247 3.88 4.91 8.61
CA LEU A 247 3.41 4.53 7.28
C LEU A 247 4.15 5.34 6.21
N LYS A 248 4.87 4.62 5.34
CA LYS A 248 5.55 5.23 4.18
C LYS A 248 4.63 5.40 2.98
N PHE A 249 3.57 4.60 2.91
CA PHE A 249 2.53 4.66 1.87
C PHE A 249 1.14 4.58 2.49
N ILE A 250 0.20 5.30 1.89
CA ILE A 250 -1.23 5.25 2.19
C ILE A 250 -1.96 5.23 0.85
N THR A 251 -2.87 4.29 0.62
CA THR A 251 -3.59 4.18 -0.65
C THR A 251 -5.03 3.76 -0.45
N ASN A 252 -5.90 4.13 -1.38
CA ASN A 252 -7.29 3.68 -1.44
C ASN A 252 -7.56 2.71 -2.60
N CYS A 253 -6.50 2.19 -3.22
CA CYS A 253 -6.63 1.30 -4.37
C CYS A 253 -5.46 0.31 -4.45
N ASN A 254 -5.70 -0.77 -5.20
CA ASN A 254 -4.70 -1.77 -5.50
C ASN A 254 -4.72 -2.02 -7.02
N VAL A 255 -4.11 -1.11 -7.78
CA VAL A 255 -4.09 -1.10 -9.24
C VAL A 255 -2.67 -0.93 -9.76
N LEU A 256 -2.39 -1.45 -10.96
CA LEU A 256 -1.13 -1.16 -11.63
C LEU A 256 -0.93 0.34 -11.80
N GLU A 257 0.28 0.80 -11.54
CA GLU A 257 0.62 2.20 -11.61
C GLU A 257 1.34 2.52 -12.93
N GLY A 258 1.08 3.70 -13.49
CA GLY A 258 1.68 4.14 -14.75
C GLY A 258 0.90 3.78 -16.00
N LEU A 259 -0.22 3.05 -15.89
CA LEU A 259 -1.06 2.73 -17.06
C LEU A 259 -1.54 3.98 -17.82
N PRO A 260 -1.97 5.08 -17.18
CA PRO A 260 -2.35 6.30 -17.89
C PRO A 260 -1.23 6.92 -18.71
N ASN A 261 0.03 6.58 -18.42
CA ASN A 261 1.20 7.08 -19.17
C ASN A 261 1.58 6.18 -20.36
N LEU A 262 0.93 5.03 -20.53
CA LEU A 262 1.09 4.20 -21.74
C LEU A 262 0.14 4.69 -22.85
N GLU A 263 0.46 5.86 -23.43
CA GLU A 263 -0.38 6.54 -24.43
C GLU A 263 -0.32 5.90 -25.81
N LEU A 264 0.81 5.26 -26.13
CA LEU A 264 1.06 4.62 -27.42
C LEU A 264 0.52 3.19 -27.45
N ASP A 265 0.35 2.65 -28.66
CA ASP A 265 -0.09 1.27 -28.89
C ASP A 265 0.98 0.42 -29.62
N ASP A 266 2.24 0.86 -29.63
CA ASP A 266 3.32 0.21 -30.38
C ASP A 266 4.66 0.28 -29.64
N TYR A 267 4.67 -0.04 -28.35
CA TYR A 267 5.88 -0.09 -27.54
C TYR A 267 6.79 -1.24 -27.97
N ASP A 268 8.08 -0.95 -28.12
CA ASP A 268 9.10 -1.98 -28.30
C ASP A 268 9.35 -2.75 -27.00
N TYR A 269 9.26 -2.05 -25.85
CA TYR A 269 9.34 -2.66 -24.53
C TYR A 269 8.34 -2.02 -23.57
N ILE A 270 7.76 -2.84 -22.70
CA ILE A 270 7.07 -2.38 -21.49
C ILE A 270 7.76 -3.03 -20.30
N ILE A 271 8.33 -2.20 -19.41
CA ILE A 271 9.10 -2.65 -18.27
C ILE A 271 8.23 -2.52 -17.01
N ILE A 272 8.05 -3.64 -16.29
CA ILE A 272 7.35 -3.72 -15.02
C ILE A 272 8.37 -3.59 -13.90
N THR A 273 8.32 -2.50 -13.14
CA THR A 273 9.13 -2.29 -11.93
C THR A 273 8.34 -2.61 -10.67
N LYS A 274 9.02 -2.65 -9.51
CA LYS A 274 8.36 -2.94 -8.24
C LYS A 274 7.71 -1.71 -7.61
N SER A 275 8.29 -0.54 -7.76
CA SER A 275 7.87 0.67 -7.06
C SER A 275 7.62 1.86 -7.96
N SER A 276 6.77 2.80 -7.52
CA SER A 276 6.58 4.08 -8.20
C SER A 276 7.89 4.88 -8.30
N LYS A 277 8.79 4.75 -7.30
CA LYS A 277 10.11 5.39 -7.31
C LYS A 277 10.95 4.89 -8.48
N ASP A 278 11.03 3.56 -8.66
CA ASP A 278 11.81 2.95 -9.74
C ASP A 278 11.20 3.24 -11.10
N ARG A 279 9.87 3.16 -11.23
CA ARG A 279 9.15 3.53 -12.43
C ARG A 279 9.49 4.95 -12.89
N LEU A 280 9.41 5.90 -11.94
CA LEU A 280 9.66 7.32 -12.24
C LEU A 280 11.15 7.56 -12.55
N SER A 281 12.05 6.91 -11.81
CA SER A 281 13.49 7.03 -12.03
C SER A 281 13.93 6.47 -13.38
N LEU A 282 13.52 5.24 -13.71
CA LEU A 282 13.82 4.60 -14.99
C LEU A 282 13.19 5.37 -16.17
N GLY A 283 11.91 5.73 -16.05
CA GLY A 283 11.22 6.46 -17.10
C GLY A 283 11.80 7.87 -17.32
N SER A 284 12.18 8.60 -16.26
CA SER A 284 12.88 9.88 -16.36
C SER A 284 14.25 9.73 -17.02
N HIS A 285 14.99 8.67 -16.69
CA HIS A 285 16.27 8.38 -17.34
C HIS A 285 16.11 8.16 -18.84
N LEU A 286 15.17 7.29 -19.24
CA LEU A 286 14.88 6.97 -20.64
C LEU A 286 14.36 8.18 -21.44
N THR A 287 13.63 9.08 -20.80
CA THR A 287 13.19 10.34 -21.43
C THR A 287 14.36 11.28 -21.70
N ASN A 288 15.29 11.39 -20.74
CA ASN A 288 16.45 12.27 -20.84
C ASN A 288 17.57 11.68 -21.75
N LYS A 289 17.66 10.35 -21.83
CA LYS A 289 18.61 9.62 -22.65
C LYS A 289 17.88 8.53 -23.45
N PRO A 290 17.26 8.90 -24.58
CA PRO A 290 16.55 7.95 -25.43
C PRO A 290 17.47 6.86 -25.97
N LEU A 291 16.95 5.63 -26.01
CA LEU A 291 17.68 4.48 -26.54
C LEU A 291 17.34 4.26 -28.02
N TYR A 292 18.32 3.79 -28.74
CA TYR A 292 18.18 3.46 -30.17
C TYR A 292 18.52 1.99 -30.39
N GLY A 293 17.64 1.28 -31.10
CA GLY A 293 17.84 -0.08 -31.57
C GLY A 293 18.60 -0.18 -32.90
N GLY A 294 18.49 -1.33 -33.52
CA GLY A 294 19.08 -1.56 -34.82
C GLY A 294 18.67 -0.51 -35.87
N ALA A 295 19.57 -0.18 -36.77
CA ALA A 295 19.41 0.86 -37.81
C ALA A 295 19.10 2.27 -37.27
N GLY A 296 19.42 2.55 -36.01
CA GLY A 296 19.18 3.87 -35.39
C GLY A 296 17.70 4.19 -35.09
N LYS A 297 16.83 3.19 -35.09
CA LYS A 297 15.41 3.37 -34.71
C LYS A 297 15.30 3.73 -33.21
N LEU A 298 14.58 4.81 -32.89
CA LEU A 298 14.24 5.16 -31.51
C LEU A 298 13.37 4.06 -30.89
N LEU A 299 13.80 3.51 -29.75
CA LEU A 299 13.04 2.52 -29.04
C LEU A 299 11.94 3.20 -28.21
N LYS A 300 10.72 2.72 -28.34
CA LYS A 300 9.57 3.15 -27.53
C LYS A 300 9.46 2.24 -26.30
N ILE A 301 9.79 2.79 -25.14
CA ILE A 301 9.82 2.03 -23.88
C ILE A 301 8.82 2.63 -22.91
N GLY A 302 7.83 1.83 -22.52
CA GLY A 302 6.88 2.15 -21.45
C GLY A 302 7.37 1.60 -20.11
N VAL A 303 7.10 2.30 -19.01
CA VAL A 303 7.44 1.83 -17.67
C VAL A 303 6.22 1.90 -16.78
N ILE A 304 5.86 0.77 -16.16
CA ILE A 304 4.79 0.64 -15.19
C ILE A 304 5.32 0.00 -13.91
N ASN A 305 4.55 0.00 -12.83
CA ASN A 305 4.94 -0.74 -11.62
C ASN A 305 3.77 -1.47 -10.96
N LEU A 306 4.13 -2.52 -10.21
CA LEU A 306 3.21 -3.25 -9.36
C LEU A 306 2.81 -2.36 -8.16
N PRO A 307 1.54 -2.43 -7.70
CA PRO A 307 1.06 -1.60 -6.59
C PRO A 307 1.67 -1.97 -5.23
N SER A 308 2.06 -3.24 -5.06
CA SER A 308 2.66 -3.77 -3.82
C SER A 308 3.58 -4.96 -4.09
N GLU A 309 4.35 -5.36 -3.08
CA GLU A 309 5.31 -6.48 -3.17
C GLU A 309 4.65 -7.82 -3.50
N ASN A 310 3.45 -8.06 -3.01
CA ASN A 310 2.72 -9.32 -3.16
C ASN A 310 1.65 -9.27 -4.25
N TYR A 311 1.66 -8.22 -5.06
CA TYR A 311 0.66 -8.10 -6.12
C TYR A 311 0.88 -9.13 -7.22
N LYS A 312 -0.18 -9.88 -7.51
CA LYS A 312 -0.20 -10.80 -8.64
C LYS A 312 -0.88 -10.12 -9.81
N LEU A 313 -0.15 -9.99 -10.91
CA LEU A 313 -0.69 -9.48 -12.18
C LEU A 313 -1.90 -10.34 -12.58
N LYS A 314 -2.98 -9.70 -13.00
CA LYS A 314 -4.22 -10.36 -13.41
C LYS A 314 -4.21 -10.59 -14.92
N ASP A 315 -4.90 -11.63 -15.39
CA ASP A 315 -4.96 -11.97 -16.83
C ASP A 315 -5.47 -10.81 -17.69
N ASN A 316 -6.49 -10.10 -17.24
CA ASN A 316 -7.03 -8.95 -17.96
C ASN A 316 -6.06 -7.75 -18.00
N GLU A 317 -5.24 -7.58 -16.98
CA GLU A 317 -4.18 -6.54 -16.96
C GLU A 317 -3.04 -6.93 -17.91
N TYR A 318 -2.60 -8.19 -17.88
CA TYR A 318 -1.60 -8.71 -18.81
C TYR A 318 -2.04 -8.56 -20.27
N GLU A 319 -3.26 -8.98 -20.60
CA GLU A 319 -3.80 -8.85 -21.95
C GLU A 319 -3.95 -7.38 -22.39
N TRP A 320 -4.25 -6.48 -21.47
CA TRP A 320 -4.28 -5.05 -21.77
C TRP A 320 -2.89 -4.50 -22.07
N ILE A 321 -1.88 -4.84 -21.25
CA ILE A 321 -0.49 -4.43 -21.47
C ILE A 321 0.02 -4.99 -22.79
N LYS A 322 -0.25 -6.26 -23.08
CA LYS A 322 0.17 -6.94 -24.32
C LYS A 322 -0.35 -6.25 -25.58
N LYS A 323 -1.57 -5.73 -25.55
CA LYS A 323 -2.16 -4.97 -26.66
C LYS A 323 -1.43 -3.64 -26.94
N LYS A 324 -0.66 -3.14 -26.00
CA LYS A 324 0.14 -1.93 -26.14
C LYS A 324 1.50 -2.16 -26.83
N LEU A 325 1.89 -3.41 -27.03
CA LEU A 325 3.15 -3.75 -27.67
C LEU A 325 3.08 -3.65 -29.19
N SER A 326 4.18 -3.29 -29.79
CA SER A 326 4.42 -3.48 -31.24
C SER A 326 4.44 -4.98 -31.57
N VAL A 327 4.38 -5.33 -32.85
CA VAL A 327 4.39 -6.74 -33.33
C VAL A 327 5.53 -7.56 -32.73
N ASN A 328 6.71 -6.93 -32.57
CA ASN A 328 7.89 -7.55 -31.96
C ASN A 328 8.17 -7.01 -30.56
N GLY A 329 7.20 -6.36 -29.92
CA GLY A 329 7.37 -5.77 -28.60
C GLY A 329 7.45 -6.85 -27.51
N MET A 330 8.03 -6.50 -26.37
CA MET A 330 8.25 -7.41 -25.26
C MET A 330 7.91 -6.76 -23.91
N ILE A 331 7.28 -7.52 -23.01
CA ILE A 331 7.15 -7.13 -21.61
C ILE A 331 8.34 -7.70 -20.86
N LEU A 332 8.96 -6.89 -20.01
CA LEU A 332 10.06 -7.28 -19.13
C LEU A 332 9.72 -6.96 -17.68
N SER A 333 10.20 -7.75 -16.73
CA SER A 333 10.14 -7.38 -15.33
C SER A 333 11.52 -6.98 -14.81
N PHE A 334 11.55 -5.86 -14.07
CA PHE A 334 12.75 -5.33 -13.45
C PHE A 334 12.43 -4.98 -11.99
N LEU A 335 12.38 -6.03 -11.16
CA LEU A 335 11.98 -5.96 -9.77
C LEU A 335 13.21 -5.82 -8.86
N ASP A 336 12.97 -5.60 -7.56
CA ASP A 336 14.04 -5.51 -6.56
C ASP A 336 14.85 -6.81 -6.49
N PHE A 337 16.17 -6.68 -6.31
CA PHE A 337 17.05 -7.82 -6.08
C PHE A 337 17.04 -8.24 -4.62
N ASP A 338 15.88 -8.70 -4.16
CA ASP A 338 15.68 -9.33 -2.85
C ASP A 338 14.79 -10.59 -3.00
N ARG A 339 14.54 -11.29 -1.90
CA ARG A 339 13.74 -12.51 -1.93
C ARG A 339 12.36 -12.30 -2.55
N THR A 340 11.63 -11.29 -2.11
CA THR A 340 10.27 -11.00 -2.58
C THR A 340 10.25 -10.59 -4.06
N GLY A 341 11.21 -9.77 -4.49
CA GLY A 341 11.33 -9.37 -5.90
C GLY A 341 11.66 -10.55 -6.81
N ARG A 342 12.53 -11.47 -6.36
CA ARG A 342 12.85 -12.71 -7.12
C ARG A 342 11.64 -13.62 -7.24
N GLU A 343 10.93 -13.88 -6.14
CA GLU A 343 9.69 -14.69 -6.14
C GLU A 343 8.62 -14.08 -7.07
N GLY A 344 8.48 -12.74 -7.05
CA GLY A 344 7.58 -12.02 -7.96
C GLY A 344 7.98 -12.14 -9.44
N ALA A 345 9.27 -12.01 -9.73
CA ALA A 345 9.79 -12.14 -11.10
C ALA A 345 9.63 -13.57 -11.64
N GLU A 346 9.89 -14.59 -10.83
CA GLU A 346 9.63 -15.99 -11.18
C GLU A 346 8.15 -16.25 -11.43
N TYR A 347 7.26 -15.68 -10.60
CA TYR A 347 5.82 -15.77 -10.85
C TYR A 347 5.44 -15.20 -12.21
N LEU A 348 5.94 -13.99 -12.56
CA LEU A 348 5.66 -13.36 -13.86
C LEU A 348 6.19 -14.20 -15.03
N LEU A 349 7.37 -14.79 -14.89
CA LEU A 349 7.92 -15.66 -15.90
C LEU A 349 7.09 -16.94 -16.07
N LYS A 350 6.78 -17.66 -14.96
CA LYS A 350 6.03 -18.93 -14.99
C LYS A 350 4.62 -18.77 -15.51
N THR A 351 3.95 -17.65 -15.15
CA THR A 351 2.52 -17.45 -15.47
C THR A 351 2.30 -16.81 -16.81
N TYR A 352 3.15 -15.82 -17.18
CA TYR A 352 2.93 -14.97 -18.36
C TYR A 352 4.11 -14.99 -19.35
N SER A 353 5.13 -15.81 -19.10
CA SER A 353 6.36 -15.84 -19.89
C SER A 353 7.04 -14.46 -19.99
N ILE A 354 6.93 -13.65 -18.94
CA ILE A 354 7.58 -12.35 -18.84
C ILE A 354 9.00 -12.55 -18.31
N PRO A 355 10.04 -12.34 -19.15
CA PRO A 355 11.42 -12.46 -18.71
C PRO A 355 11.76 -11.38 -17.70
N TYR A 356 12.70 -11.68 -16.80
CA TYR A 356 13.13 -10.77 -15.77
C TYR A 356 14.61 -10.41 -15.87
N LEU A 357 14.92 -9.26 -15.33
CA LEU A 357 16.24 -8.69 -15.21
C LEU A 357 16.46 -8.24 -13.76
N PHE A 358 17.70 -8.41 -13.29
CA PHE A 358 18.13 -7.91 -11.99
C PHE A 358 19.43 -7.12 -12.14
N ILE A 359 19.68 -6.22 -11.20
CA ILE A 359 20.99 -5.62 -11.03
C ILE A 359 21.88 -6.66 -10.34
N THR A 360 22.80 -7.28 -11.11
CA THR A 360 23.69 -8.33 -10.61
C THR A 360 25.15 -7.99 -10.86
N ARG A 361 26.03 -8.45 -9.96
CA ARG A 361 27.47 -8.25 -10.09
C ARG A 361 28.01 -8.98 -11.32
N GLY A 362 28.84 -8.29 -12.09
CA GLY A 362 29.62 -8.88 -13.17
C GLY A 362 28.85 -9.15 -14.48
N GLU A 363 27.54 -9.31 -14.44
CA GLU A 363 26.74 -9.65 -15.62
C GLU A 363 26.60 -8.45 -16.57
N PHE A 364 26.47 -7.25 -16.02
CA PHE A 364 26.29 -6.00 -16.77
C PHE A 364 27.42 -5.00 -16.57
N GLY A 365 28.55 -5.43 -16.03
CA GLY A 365 29.69 -4.58 -15.73
C GLY A 365 29.56 -3.72 -14.47
N LEU A 366 28.45 -3.80 -13.74
CA LEU A 366 28.25 -3.18 -12.44
C LEU A 366 28.76 -4.12 -11.34
N SER A 367 29.57 -3.61 -10.42
CA SER A 367 30.24 -4.43 -9.39
C SER A 367 29.62 -4.34 -8.01
N ASP A 368 28.60 -3.50 -7.84
CA ASP A 368 28.02 -3.19 -6.54
C ASP A 368 26.72 -3.95 -6.28
N TYR A 369 26.71 -4.78 -5.22
CA TYR A 369 25.55 -5.57 -4.81
C TYR A 369 24.60 -4.86 -3.88
N GLU A 370 24.97 -3.71 -3.36
CA GLU A 370 24.14 -2.98 -2.42
C GLU A 370 23.03 -2.23 -3.11
N CYS A 371 23.04 -2.09 -4.42
CA CYS A 371 21.94 -1.57 -5.19
C CYS A 371 20.81 -2.60 -5.26
N LYS A 372 19.77 -2.34 -4.48
CA LYS A 372 18.62 -3.19 -4.39
C LYS A 372 17.64 -2.99 -5.54
N ASP A 373 17.47 -1.75 -5.98
CA ASP A 373 16.51 -1.31 -6.98
C ASP A 373 17.14 -0.32 -7.97
N PHE A 374 16.40 0.00 -9.03
CA PHE A 374 16.91 0.88 -10.10
C PHE A 374 17.17 2.31 -9.61
N ALA A 375 16.32 2.84 -8.76
CA ALA A 375 16.49 4.22 -8.30
C ALA A 375 17.76 4.39 -7.46
N ASP A 376 18.17 3.35 -6.73
CA ASP A 376 19.40 3.35 -5.92
C ASP A 376 20.68 3.38 -6.77
N LEU A 377 20.62 3.04 -8.07
CA LEU A 377 21.75 3.19 -8.99
C LEU A 377 22.21 4.64 -9.10
N HIS A 378 21.28 5.59 -9.05
CA HIS A 378 21.61 7.03 -9.16
C HIS A 378 22.39 7.60 -7.96
N ASP A 379 22.40 6.91 -6.83
CA ASP A 379 23.21 7.30 -5.68
C ASP A 379 24.69 6.88 -5.81
N LYS A 380 24.98 5.91 -6.71
CA LYS A 380 26.30 5.27 -6.80
C LYS A 380 26.98 5.37 -8.16
N TYR A 381 26.21 5.51 -9.23
CA TYR A 381 26.69 5.47 -10.61
C TYR A 381 26.35 6.76 -11.36
N THR A 382 27.21 7.10 -12.29
CA THR A 382 26.98 8.20 -13.23
C THR A 382 25.85 7.87 -14.21
N LYS A 383 25.28 8.89 -14.81
CA LYS A 383 24.24 8.71 -15.84
C LYS A 383 24.73 7.91 -17.04
N ASP A 384 26.01 8.00 -17.39
CA ASP A 384 26.59 7.28 -18.53
C ASP A 384 26.77 5.78 -18.21
N GLU A 385 27.15 5.46 -16.96
CA GLU A 385 27.23 4.06 -16.49
C GLU A 385 25.84 3.43 -16.46
N ILE A 386 24.82 4.15 -15.98
CA ILE A 386 23.43 3.67 -15.98
C ILE A 386 22.91 3.49 -17.41
N ASP A 387 23.20 4.43 -18.33
CA ASP A 387 22.84 4.29 -19.74
C ASP A 387 23.49 3.06 -20.39
N LYS A 388 24.77 2.83 -20.11
CA LYS A 388 25.49 1.63 -20.53
C LYS A 388 24.81 0.36 -19.98
N PHE A 389 24.51 0.33 -18.68
CA PHE A 389 23.82 -0.78 -18.02
C PHE A 389 22.49 -1.11 -18.72
N ILE A 390 21.64 -0.11 -18.97
CA ILE A 390 20.33 -0.32 -19.63
C ILE A 390 20.53 -0.88 -21.05
N LYS A 391 21.47 -0.36 -21.80
CA LYS A 391 21.78 -0.83 -23.18
C LYS A 391 22.26 -2.29 -23.19
N GLU A 392 23.17 -2.64 -22.30
CA GLU A 392 23.69 -4.00 -22.16
C GLU A 392 22.57 -4.96 -21.74
N THR A 393 21.72 -4.53 -20.79
CA THR A 393 20.57 -5.28 -20.32
C THR A 393 19.58 -5.59 -21.44
N LEU A 394 19.18 -4.59 -22.24
CA LEU A 394 18.28 -4.80 -23.36
C LEU A 394 18.91 -5.65 -24.45
N SER A 395 20.21 -5.46 -24.73
CA SER A 395 20.95 -6.28 -25.69
C SER A 395 21.02 -7.76 -25.26
N TYR A 396 21.20 -8.00 -23.98
CA TYR A 396 21.16 -9.34 -23.39
C TYR A 396 19.80 -10.02 -23.59
N VAL A 397 18.70 -9.29 -23.32
CA VAL A 397 17.34 -9.78 -23.56
C VAL A 397 17.10 -10.12 -25.01
N GLU A 398 17.49 -9.24 -25.94
CA GLU A 398 17.39 -9.48 -27.38
C GLU A 398 18.12 -10.76 -27.79
N LEU A 399 19.36 -10.92 -27.32
CA LEU A 399 20.17 -12.09 -27.66
C LEU A 399 19.55 -13.39 -27.10
N ARG A 400 19.17 -13.38 -25.83
CA ARG A 400 18.78 -14.59 -25.12
C ARG A 400 17.33 -15.01 -25.38
N TYR A 401 16.41 -14.07 -25.32
CA TYR A 401 14.99 -14.40 -25.38
C TYR A 401 14.39 -14.36 -26.79
N ARG A 402 14.87 -13.51 -27.68
CA ARG A 402 14.38 -13.47 -29.07
C ARG A 402 15.06 -14.45 -29.99
N LYS A 403 16.40 -14.55 -29.95
CA LYS A 403 17.15 -15.39 -30.85
C LYS A 403 17.10 -16.88 -30.49
N GLU A 404 17.04 -17.20 -29.22
CA GLU A 404 17.11 -18.59 -28.77
C GLU A 404 15.71 -19.24 -28.62
N ASN A 405 14.62 -18.52 -28.92
CA ASN A 405 13.21 -19.01 -28.70
C ASN A 405 12.99 -19.63 -27.32
N LEU A 406 13.66 -19.12 -26.29
CA LEU A 406 13.69 -19.68 -24.93
C LEU A 406 12.41 -19.43 -24.11
N TYR A 407 11.35 -18.96 -24.75
CA TYR A 407 10.06 -18.71 -24.09
C TYR A 407 9.39 -19.96 -23.48
N ASN A 408 9.88 -21.18 -23.81
CA ASN A 408 9.20 -22.43 -23.43
C ASN A 408 10.15 -23.54 -22.96
N SER A 409 11.33 -23.27 -22.43
CA SER A 409 12.21 -24.39 -22.10
C SER A 409 12.55 -24.52 -20.62
N ASP A 410 12.39 -25.75 -20.09
CA ASP A 410 12.93 -26.20 -18.80
C ASP A 410 14.41 -25.86 -18.63
N ALA A 411 15.16 -25.76 -19.72
CA ALA A 411 16.57 -25.36 -19.78
C ALA A 411 16.83 -23.95 -19.21
N TYR A 412 15.84 -23.04 -19.18
CA TYR A 412 16.00 -21.75 -18.52
C TYR A 412 16.03 -21.90 -17.01
N TYR A 413 15.19 -22.77 -16.45
CA TYR A 413 15.14 -23.05 -15.00
C TYR A 413 16.37 -23.80 -14.53
N GLU A 414 16.89 -24.75 -15.30
CA GLU A 414 18.14 -25.45 -14.98
C GLU A 414 19.32 -24.49 -14.89
N ARG A 415 19.43 -23.51 -15.78
CA ARG A 415 20.52 -22.52 -15.75
C ARG A 415 20.38 -21.48 -14.65
N LEU A 416 19.17 -21.21 -14.14
CA LEU A 416 18.99 -20.34 -12.95
C LEU A 416 19.43 -21.05 -11.67
N SER A 417 19.33 -22.37 -11.59
CA SER A 417 19.85 -23.16 -10.47
C SER A 417 21.39 -23.17 -10.41
N ASP A 418 22.06 -22.96 -11.55
CA ASP A 418 23.52 -22.84 -11.63
C ASP A 418 24.06 -21.52 -11.08
N PHE A 419 23.20 -20.48 -10.95
CA PHE A 419 23.54 -19.29 -10.20
C PHE A 419 23.30 -19.56 -8.69
N ASN A 420 24.25 -20.23 -8.06
CA ASN A 420 24.38 -20.28 -6.60
C ASN A 420 24.56 -18.85 -6.07
N LEU A 421 23.45 -18.13 -5.91
CA LEU A 421 23.45 -16.83 -5.28
C LEU A 421 23.61 -17.04 -3.77
N PRO A 422 24.58 -16.40 -3.12
CA PRO A 422 24.73 -16.49 -1.67
C PRO A 422 23.45 -15.96 -1.02
N TYR A 423 22.94 -16.73 -0.06
CA TYR A 423 21.76 -16.46 0.77
C TYR A 423 21.89 -15.16 1.57
#